data_317dffbe4035bcbeb86af0fdc4eaa478
#
_entry.id   317dffbe4035bcbeb86af0fdc4eaa478
#
_cell.length_a   1.000
_cell.length_b   1.000
_cell.length_c   1.000
_cell.angle_alpha   90.00
_cell.angle_beta   90.00
_cell.angle_gamma   90.00
#
_symmetry.space_group_name_H-M   'P 1'
#
loop_
_entity.id
_entity.type
_entity.pdbx_description
1 polymer ?
#
loop_
_entity_poly.entity_id
_entity_poly.type
_entity_poly.pdbx_seq_one_letter_code
_entity_poly.pdbx_strand_id
1 'polypeptide(L)'
;SADPIVVSQSLLADPVSPNGSKIVSQEINGQQLTLKVYSAAMDKDITVYVQRPRDASEPRPVLYLVNGAGGGVDKATWWANTNVGDFLATKDVNVVMPVGGPFAYYTDWKNDDPALGRNKWQTFFLEELPPLVDAALGTTGVQAIAANSMTATAVLQYAIAKPGFYSAAAAYSGCAQTSDPIGKEFMK
;
A
#
# COMPACT_ATOMS: atom_id res chain seq x y z
N SER A 1 -23.13 17.77 -6.53
CA SER A 1 -21.97 17.03 -6.01
C SER A 1 -21.12 18.00 -5.22
N ALA A 2 -20.91 17.72 -3.93
CA ALA A 2 -20.02 18.55 -3.13
C ALA A 2 -18.59 18.36 -3.63
N ASP A 3 -17.87 19.47 -3.82
CA ASP A 3 -16.46 19.40 -4.16
C ASP A 3 -15.68 18.69 -3.05
N PRO A 4 -14.62 17.96 -3.37
CA PRO A 4 -13.79 17.31 -2.35
C PRO A 4 -13.24 18.35 -1.37
N ILE A 5 -13.26 18.02 -0.08
CA ILE A 5 -12.62 18.85 0.92
C ILE A 5 -11.12 18.71 0.76
N VAL A 6 -10.46 19.78 0.30
CA VAL A 6 -9.01 19.79 0.14
C VAL A 6 -8.38 20.11 1.50
N VAL A 7 -7.91 19.08 2.19
CA VAL A 7 -7.14 19.23 3.41
C VAL A 7 -5.65 19.18 3.04
N SER A 8 -4.80 19.83 3.83
CA SER A 8 -3.35 19.76 3.63
C SER A 8 -2.89 18.31 3.56
N GLN A 9 -2.13 17.98 2.51
CA GLN A 9 -1.62 16.63 2.26
C GLN A 9 -0.20 16.43 2.81
N SER A 10 0.33 17.43 3.52
CA SER A 10 1.63 17.30 4.17
C SER A 10 1.64 16.16 5.19
N LEU A 11 2.77 15.50 5.31
CA LEU A 11 2.92 14.45 6.32
C LEU A 11 2.84 15.05 7.73
N LEU A 12 2.17 14.36 8.64
CA LEU A 12 2.00 14.79 10.03
C LEU A 12 3.27 14.58 10.86
N ALA A 13 4.16 13.68 10.44
CA ALA A 13 5.38 13.33 11.15
C ALA A 13 6.43 12.76 10.18
N ASP A 14 7.68 12.73 10.64
CA ASP A 14 8.79 12.01 9.99
C ASP A 14 9.10 10.74 10.79
N PRO A 15 8.28 9.70 10.65
CA PRO A 15 8.44 8.50 11.46
C PRO A 15 9.61 7.64 11.01
N VAL A 16 10.13 6.85 11.95
CA VAL A 16 11.13 5.82 11.69
C VAL A 16 10.59 4.51 12.24
N SER A 17 10.66 3.44 11.45
CA SER A 17 10.24 2.11 11.90
C SER A 17 11.24 1.53 12.92
N PRO A 18 10.87 0.45 13.65
CA PRO A 18 11.76 -0.17 14.66
C PRO A 18 13.12 -0.60 14.10
N ASN A 19 13.22 -0.95 12.82
CA ASN A 19 14.48 -1.34 12.19
C ASN A 19 15.19 -0.23 11.42
N GLY A 20 14.70 1.01 11.52
CA GLY A 20 15.34 2.16 10.87
C GLY A 20 14.82 2.52 9.48
N SER A 21 13.78 1.85 8.97
CA SER A 21 13.12 2.25 7.73
C SER A 21 12.42 3.59 7.90
N LYS A 22 12.40 4.43 6.87
CA LYS A 22 11.90 5.80 6.95
C LYS A 22 11.41 6.32 5.60
N ILE A 23 10.58 7.36 5.64
CA ILE A 23 10.19 8.10 4.44
C ILE A 23 11.32 9.07 4.08
N VAL A 24 11.86 8.92 2.87
CA VAL A 24 13.01 9.70 2.40
C VAL A 24 12.56 10.97 1.67
N SER A 25 11.48 10.89 0.90
CA SER A 25 10.94 12.02 0.16
C SER A 25 9.45 11.87 -0.10
N GLN A 26 8.81 13.00 -0.42
CA GLN A 26 7.40 13.03 -0.80
C GLN A 26 7.18 14.01 -1.95
N GLU A 27 6.26 13.68 -2.83
CA GLU A 27 5.67 14.58 -3.81
C GLU A 27 4.16 14.59 -3.62
N ILE A 28 3.55 15.77 -3.64
CA ILE A 28 2.12 15.95 -3.42
C ILE A 28 1.48 16.48 -4.70
N ASN A 29 0.43 15.81 -5.15
CA ASN A 29 -0.38 16.24 -6.29
C ASN A 29 -1.87 16.01 -5.97
N GLY A 30 -2.52 17.03 -5.40
CA GLY A 30 -3.89 16.91 -4.93
C GLY A 30 -4.04 15.85 -3.84
N GLN A 31 -4.90 14.87 -4.06
CA GLN A 31 -5.08 13.72 -3.14
C GLN A 31 -4.01 12.65 -3.31
N GLN A 32 -3.12 12.78 -4.28
CA GLN A 32 -2.10 11.77 -4.56
C GLN A 32 -0.76 12.18 -3.96
N LEU A 33 -0.11 11.21 -3.33
CA LEU A 33 1.24 11.32 -2.81
C LEU A 33 2.12 10.27 -3.48
N THR A 34 3.32 10.67 -3.84
CA THR A 34 4.37 9.72 -4.21
C THR A 34 5.43 9.79 -3.13
N LEU A 35 5.57 8.70 -2.39
CA LEU A 35 6.55 8.58 -1.33
C LEU A 35 7.74 7.76 -1.82
N LYS A 36 8.91 8.12 -1.35
CA LYS A 36 10.07 7.25 -1.44
C LYS A 36 10.40 6.78 -0.03
N VAL A 37 10.34 5.47 0.19
CA VAL A 37 10.50 4.84 1.50
C VAL A 37 11.75 3.97 1.48
N TYR A 38 12.70 4.30 2.36
CA TYR A 38 13.86 3.44 2.57
C TYR A 38 13.45 2.21 3.37
N SER A 39 13.70 1.04 2.81
CA SER A 39 13.50 -0.25 3.47
C SER A 39 14.84 -0.73 4.05
N ALA A 40 14.95 -0.81 5.37
CA ALA A 40 16.14 -1.32 6.01
C ALA A 40 16.36 -2.81 5.73
N ALA A 41 15.29 -3.59 5.65
CA ALA A 41 15.38 -5.02 5.35
C ALA A 41 15.88 -5.29 3.93
N MET A 42 15.53 -4.44 2.96
CA MET A 42 15.94 -4.59 1.56
C MET A 42 17.11 -3.70 1.17
N ASP A 43 17.48 -2.77 2.04
CA ASP A 43 18.55 -1.78 1.82
C ASP A 43 18.38 -1.04 0.49
N LYS A 44 17.19 -0.52 0.27
CA LYS A 44 16.90 0.29 -0.92
C LYS A 44 15.65 1.15 -0.71
N ASP A 45 15.51 2.16 -1.57
CA ASP A 45 14.34 3.01 -1.61
C ASP A 45 13.22 2.33 -2.43
N ILE A 46 12.02 2.33 -1.88
CA ILE A 46 10.82 1.79 -2.51
C ILE A 46 9.89 2.97 -2.83
N THR A 47 9.43 3.05 -4.07
CA THR A 47 8.40 4.00 -4.46
C THR A 47 7.05 3.50 -3.95
N VAL A 48 6.32 4.36 -3.26
CA VAL A 48 5.00 4.05 -2.70
C VAL A 48 4.02 5.11 -3.16
N TYR A 49 3.02 4.72 -3.92
CA TYR A 49 1.93 5.59 -4.30
C TYR A 49 0.84 5.59 -3.24
N VAL A 50 0.34 6.77 -2.91
CA VAL A 50 -0.73 6.94 -1.92
C VAL A 50 -1.85 7.76 -2.55
N GLN A 51 -3.07 7.26 -2.42
CA GLN A 51 -4.28 8.02 -2.67
C GLN A 51 -4.88 8.39 -1.32
N ARG A 52 -4.88 9.69 -0.98
CA ARG A 52 -5.49 10.16 0.27
C ARG A 52 -7.01 10.07 0.19
N PRO A 53 -7.69 9.98 1.35
CA PRO A 53 -9.15 9.97 1.37
C PRO A 53 -9.72 11.29 0.84
N ARG A 54 -10.95 11.25 0.38
CA ARG A 54 -11.67 12.46 -0.04
C ARG A 54 -11.72 13.51 1.07
N ASP A 55 -11.94 13.07 2.28
CA ASP A 55 -11.92 13.89 3.49
C ASP A 55 -10.88 13.34 4.45
N ALA A 56 -9.75 14.04 4.55
CA ALA A 56 -8.64 13.71 5.44
C ALA A 56 -8.67 14.51 6.75
N SER A 57 -9.79 15.17 7.08
CA SER A 57 -9.94 15.95 8.34
C SER A 57 -9.98 15.06 9.58
N GLU A 58 -10.33 13.79 9.42
CA GLU A 58 -10.35 12.79 10.47
C GLU A 58 -9.45 11.61 10.10
N PRO A 59 -8.97 10.82 11.08
CA PRO A 59 -8.24 9.58 10.79
C PRO A 59 -9.08 8.63 9.93
N ARG A 60 -8.45 8.01 8.93
CA ARG A 60 -9.09 7.08 8.01
C ARG A 60 -8.30 5.77 7.96
N PRO A 61 -8.95 4.64 7.64
CA PRO A 61 -8.27 3.36 7.52
C PRO A 61 -7.35 3.32 6.31
N VAL A 62 -6.56 2.26 6.20
CA VAL A 62 -5.60 2.04 5.11
C VAL A 62 -5.95 0.78 4.34
N LEU A 63 -5.97 0.89 3.03
CA LEU A 63 -6.04 -0.23 2.10
C LEU A 63 -4.70 -0.35 1.36
N TYR A 64 -4.00 -1.45 1.58
CA TYR A 64 -2.79 -1.78 0.84
C TYR A 64 -3.14 -2.54 -0.43
N LEU A 65 -2.59 -2.10 -1.56
CA LEU A 65 -2.72 -2.79 -2.84
C LEU A 65 -1.38 -3.42 -3.23
N VAL A 66 -1.39 -4.71 -3.50
CA VAL A 66 -0.22 -5.46 -3.95
C VAL A 66 -0.31 -5.66 -5.45
N ASN A 67 0.72 -5.21 -6.17
CA ASN A 67 0.77 -5.31 -7.63
C ASN A 67 0.98 -6.76 -8.09
N GLY A 68 0.76 -7.01 -9.39
CA GLY A 68 1.01 -8.31 -10.01
C GLY A 68 2.50 -8.65 -10.16
N ALA A 69 2.80 -9.66 -10.95
CA ALA A 69 4.14 -10.23 -11.09
C ALA A 69 5.23 -9.22 -11.49
N GLY A 70 4.89 -8.21 -12.28
CA GLY A 70 5.80 -7.12 -12.66
C GLY A 70 6.05 -6.10 -11.55
N GLY A 71 5.39 -6.21 -10.40
CA GLY A 71 5.56 -5.30 -9.27
C GLY A 71 5.17 -3.85 -9.55
N GLY A 72 4.49 -3.60 -10.67
CA GLY A 72 4.11 -2.26 -11.10
C GLY A 72 5.19 -1.51 -11.86
N VAL A 73 6.40 -2.04 -11.97
CA VAL A 73 7.51 -1.39 -12.70
C VAL A 73 7.31 -1.42 -14.21
N ASP A 74 6.53 -2.35 -14.71
CA ASP A 74 6.17 -2.51 -16.12
C ASP A 74 4.89 -1.73 -16.51
N LYS A 75 4.43 -0.81 -15.67
CA LYS A 75 3.19 -0.05 -15.80
C LYS A 75 1.91 -0.88 -15.62
N ALA A 76 2.01 -2.15 -15.25
CA ALA A 76 0.87 -3.00 -14.92
C ALA A 76 0.40 -2.76 -13.48
N THR A 77 0.12 -1.52 -13.14
CA THR A 77 -0.35 -1.14 -11.80
C THR A 77 -1.87 -1.13 -11.73
N TRP A 78 -2.41 -1.16 -10.51
CA TRP A 78 -3.84 -0.97 -10.29
C TRP A 78 -4.34 0.34 -10.90
N TRP A 79 -3.53 1.43 -10.80
CA TRP A 79 -3.87 2.74 -11.35
C TRP A 79 -3.97 2.74 -12.88
N ALA A 80 -3.05 2.04 -13.55
CA ALA A 80 -2.95 2.05 -15.01
C ALA A 80 -4.01 1.18 -15.69
N ASN A 81 -4.43 0.09 -15.05
CA ASN A 81 -5.24 -0.96 -15.68
C ASN A 81 -6.70 -0.97 -15.25
N THR A 82 -7.11 -0.13 -14.30
CA THR A 82 -8.47 -0.13 -13.75
C THR A 82 -8.91 1.28 -13.38
N ASN A 83 -10.21 1.47 -13.16
CA ASN A 83 -10.77 2.71 -12.64
C ASN A 83 -10.66 2.81 -11.10
N VAL A 84 -9.84 1.99 -10.49
CA VAL A 84 -9.69 1.91 -9.04
C VAL A 84 -9.28 3.24 -8.43
N GLY A 85 -8.31 3.94 -9.05
CA GLY A 85 -7.88 5.24 -8.57
C GLY A 85 -9.00 6.24 -8.49
N ASP A 86 -9.78 6.38 -9.56
CA ASP A 86 -10.91 7.30 -9.61
C ASP A 86 -12.00 6.92 -8.60
N PHE A 87 -12.32 5.64 -8.50
CA PHE A 87 -13.31 5.14 -7.56
C PHE A 87 -12.89 5.40 -6.11
N LEU A 88 -11.65 5.08 -5.77
CA LEU A 88 -11.14 5.21 -4.40
C LEU A 88 -10.93 6.66 -3.99
N ALA A 89 -10.70 7.56 -4.94
CA ALA A 89 -10.61 9.00 -4.66
C ALA A 89 -11.89 9.59 -4.07
N THR A 90 -13.03 8.92 -4.25
CA THR A 90 -14.33 9.34 -3.68
C THR A 90 -14.58 8.73 -2.29
N LYS A 91 -13.70 7.89 -1.79
CA LYS A 91 -13.88 7.16 -0.53
C LYS A 91 -13.03 7.73 0.59
N ASP A 92 -13.44 7.47 1.81
CA ASP A 92 -12.75 7.93 3.02
C ASP A 92 -11.75 6.86 3.49
N VAL A 93 -10.79 6.57 2.63
CA VAL A 93 -9.75 5.56 2.87
C VAL A 93 -8.41 6.02 2.31
N ASN A 94 -7.33 5.70 3.00
CA ASN A 94 -5.98 5.84 2.46
C ASN A 94 -5.65 4.60 1.64
N VAL A 95 -5.29 4.77 0.39
CA VAL A 95 -4.87 3.65 -0.47
C VAL A 95 -3.36 3.73 -0.67
N VAL A 96 -2.67 2.66 -0.34
CA VAL A 96 -1.20 2.61 -0.33
C VAL A 96 -0.74 1.47 -1.24
N MET A 97 0.03 1.82 -2.26
CA MET A 97 0.48 0.87 -3.28
C MET A 97 1.99 0.97 -3.49
N PRO A 98 2.79 0.10 -2.85
CA PRO A 98 4.21 0.00 -3.15
C PRO A 98 4.46 -0.54 -4.56
N VAL A 99 5.52 -0.04 -5.18
CA VAL A 99 5.95 -0.43 -6.53
C VAL A 99 7.33 -1.07 -6.44
N GLY A 100 7.49 -2.22 -7.06
CA GLY A 100 8.76 -2.94 -7.09
C GLY A 100 8.55 -4.42 -6.84
N GLY A 101 9.65 -5.13 -6.64
CA GLY A 101 9.62 -6.57 -6.41
C GLY A 101 9.13 -7.38 -7.62
N PRO A 102 9.56 -7.05 -8.88
CA PRO A 102 9.16 -7.85 -10.02
C PRO A 102 9.57 -9.30 -9.79
N PHE A 103 8.66 -10.24 -10.05
CA PHE A 103 8.85 -11.67 -9.85
C PHE A 103 9.24 -12.10 -8.43
N ALA A 104 9.20 -11.21 -7.44
CA ALA A 104 9.49 -11.54 -6.06
C ALA A 104 8.33 -12.25 -5.33
N TYR A 105 7.14 -12.20 -5.91
CA TYR A 105 5.88 -12.69 -5.31
C TYR A 105 5.61 -12.11 -3.92
N TYR A 106 6.29 -10.98 -3.59
CA TYR A 106 6.13 -10.21 -2.35
C TYR A 106 6.32 -11.06 -1.07
N THR A 107 7.25 -11.99 -1.12
CA THR A 107 7.68 -12.79 0.04
C THR A 107 9.05 -12.36 0.53
N ASP A 108 9.50 -12.93 1.64
CA ASP A 108 10.86 -12.74 2.13
C ASP A 108 11.75 -13.87 1.58
N TRP A 109 12.70 -13.51 0.75
CA TRP A 109 13.68 -14.48 0.23
C TRP A 109 14.79 -14.71 1.26
N LYS A 110 15.23 -15.95 1.39
CA LYS A 110 16.33 -16.32 2.28
C LYS A 110 17.68 -15.79 1.80
N ASN A 111 17.88 -15.79 0.47
CA ASN A 111 19.12 -15.34 -0.16
C ASN A 111 18.83 -14.22 -1.14
N ASP A 112 19.81 -13.32 -1.32
CA ASP A 112 19.74 -12.28 -2.33
C ASP A 112 19.87 -12.90 -3.73
N ASP A 113 19.08 -12.38 -4.67
CA ASP A 113 19.16 -12.81 -6.07
C ASP A 113 20.12 -11.89 -6.84
N PRO A 114 21.04 -12.43 -7.66
CA PRO A 114 21.99 -11.60 -8.41
C PRO A 114 21.33 -10.59 -9.37
N ALA A 115 20.16 -10.91 -9.92
CA ALA A 115 19.43 -10.05 -10.85
C ALA A 115 18.38 -9.18 -10.15
N LEU A 116 17.67 -9.72 -9.15
CA LEU A 116 16.54 -9.07 -8.49
C LEU A 116 16.88 -8.46 -7.13
N GLY A 117 18.10 -8.71 -6.61
CA GLY A 117 18.58 -8.14 -5.35
C GLY A 117 17.98 -8.78 -4.12
N ARG A 118 17.92 -8.00 -3.04
CA ARG A 118 17.39 -8.45 -1.75
C ARG A 118 15.89 -8.24 -1.70
N ASN A 119 15.14 -9.34 -1.59
CA ASN A 119 13.68 -9.32 -1.56
C ASN A 119 13.16 -9.72 -0.18
N LYS A 120 12.69 -8.75 0.58
CA LYS A 120 12.12 -8.90 1.93
C LYS A 120 10.76 -8.20 2.00
N TRP A 121 9.87 -8.54 1.08
CA TRP A 121 8.59 -7.87 0.91
C TRP A 121 7.60 -8.14 2.03
N GLN A 122 7.62 -9.34 2.61
CA GLN A 122 6.77 -9.64 3.77
C GLN A 122 7.15 -8.75 4.95
N THR A 123 8.44 -8.62 5.25
CA THR A 123 8.94 -7.72 6.29
C THR A 123 8.54 -6.28 6.00
N PHE A 124 8.66 -5.85 4.75
CA PHE A 124 8.28 -4.49 4.36
C PHE A 124 6.78 -4.22 4.60
N PHE A 125 5.89 -5.09 4.12
CA PHE A 125 4.45 -4.93 4.27
C PHE A 125 3.93 -5.08 5.70
N LEU A 126 4.59 -5.88 6.54
CA LEU A 126 4.11 -6.16 7.89
C LEU A 126 4.79 -5.35 8.98
N GLU A 127 6.08 -5.04 8.80
CA GLU A 127 6.90 -4.49 9.89
C GLU A 127 7.38 -3.07 9.60
N GLU A 128 7.72 -2.74 8.35
CA GLU A 128 8.36 -1.48 8.02
C GLU A 128 7.38 -0.41 7.60
N LEU A 129 6.54 -0.69 6.60
CA LEU A 129 5.66 0.30 6.00
C LEU A 129 4.49 0.73 6.90
N PRO A 130 3.77 -0.17 7.58
CA PRO A 130 2.58 0.22 8.34
C PRO A 130 2.81 1.27 9.43
N PRO A 131 3.84 1.15 10.30
CA PRO A 131 4.07 2.20 11.30
C PRO A 131 4.42 3.56 10.66
N LEU A 132 5.10 3.56 9.51
CA LEU A 132 5.42 4.78 8.78
C LEU A 132 4.15 5.44 8.24
N VAL A 133 3.29 4.67 7.60
CA VAL A 133 2.02 5.13 7.03
C VAL A 133 1.09 5.64 8.12
N ASP A 134 0.92 4.88 9.19
CA ASP A 134 0.02 5.24 10.28
C ASP A 134 0.41 6.56 10.92
N ALA A 135 1.68 6.76 11.21
CA ALA A 135 2.17 7.99 11.83
C ALA A 135 2.18 9.17 10.84
N ALA A 136 2.62 8.97 9.61
CA ALA A 136 2.74 10.05 8.62
C ALA A 136 1.37 10.55 8.12
N LEU A 137 0.39 9.67 7.98
CA LEU A 137 -0.92 9.99 7.44
C LEU A 137 -2.01 10.13 8.50
N GLY A 138 -1.71 9.85 9.76
CA GLY A 138 -2.68 9.93 10.86
C GLY A 138 -3.86 8.98 10.67
N THR A 139 -3.58 7.71 10.42
CA THR A 139 -4.61 6.71 10.13
C THR A 139 -5.31 6.22 11.39
N THR A 140 -6.39 5.45 11.22
CA THR A 140 -7.09 4.79 12.34
C THR A 140 -6.32 3.59 12.90
N GLY A 141 -5.30 3.10 12.20
CA GLY A 141 -4.64 1.84 12.50
C GLY A 141 -5.40 0.61 12.00
N VAL A 142 -6.59 0.78 11.42
CA VAL A 142 -7.34 -0.30 10.77
C VAL A 142 -6.80 -0.49 9.36
N GLN A 143 -6.48 -1.73 9.00
CA GLN A 143 -5.79 -2.04 7.75
C GLN A 143 -6.46 -3.18 7.01
N ALA A 144 -6.51 -3.05 5.67
CA ALA A 144 -6.90 -4.12 4.77
C ALA A 144 -5.87 -4.26 3.67
N ILE A 145 -5.87 -5.38 2.98
CA ILE A 145 -4.95 -5.67 1.90
C ILE A 145 -5.69 -6.36 0.75
N ALA A 146 -5.38 -5.96 -0.47
CA ALA A 146 -5.90 -6.59 -1.67
C ALA A 146 -4.75 -6.86 -2.65
N ALA A 147 -4.84 -7.96 -3.36
CA ALA A 147 -3.83 -8.37 -4.34
C ALA A 147 -4.50 -8.91 -5.59
N ASN A 148 -3.82 -8.80 -6.73
CA ASN A 148 -4.22 -9.55 -7.91
C ASN A 148 -3.96 -11.07 -7.72
N SER A 149 -4.62 -11.92 -8.52
CA SER A 149 -4.54 -13.38 -8.38
C SER A 149 -3.11 -13.93 -8.34
N MET A 150 -2.18 -13.31 -9.04
CA MET A 150 -0.79 -13.75 -9.07
C MET A 150 -0.04 -13.52 -7.75
N THR A 151 -0.48 -12.57 -6.95
CA THR A 151 0.13 -12.23 -5.66
C THR A 151 -0.75 -12.59 -4.47
N ALA A 152 -1.86 -13.27 -4.71
CA ALA A 152 -2.81 -13.69 -3.67
C ALA A 152 -2.15 -14.57 -2.60
N THR A 153 -1.21 -15.41 -2.98
CA THR A 153 -0.46 -16.26 -2.06
C THR A 153 0.32 -15.43 -1.04
N ALA A 154 0.91 -14.30 -1.46
CA ALA A 154 1.61 -13.41 -0.55
C ALA A 154 0.67 -12.84 0.51
N VAL A 155 -0.52 -12.40 0.12
CA VAL A 155 -1.53 -11.86 1.05
C VAL A 155 -1.95 -12.92 2.07
N LEU A 156 -2.14 -14.16 1.67
CA LEU A 156 -2.45 -15.26 2.58
C LEU A 156 -1.30 -15.51 3.56
N GLN A 157 -0.06 -15.48 3.07
CA GLN A 157 1.12 -15.64 3.92
C GLN A 157 1.23 -14.51 4.95
N TYR A 158 0.93 -13.27 4.58
CA TYR A 158 0.93 -12.14 5.51
C TYR A 158 -0.11 -12.33 6.61
N ALA A 159 -1.30 -12.78 6.25
CA ALA A 159 -2.37 -13.04 7.21
C ALA A 159 -2.00 -14.15 8.21
N ILE A 160 -1.27 -15.17 7.76
CA ILE A 160 -0.77 -16.25 8.61
C ILE A 160 0.38 -15.75 9.50
N ALA A 161 1.29 -14.96 8.94
CA ALA A 161 2.47 -14.47 9.67
C ALA A 161 2.11 -13.49 10.78
N LYS A 162 1.07 -12.69 10.61
CA LYS A 162 0.63 -11.69 11.58
C LYS A 162 -0.90 -11.72 11.71
N PRO A 163 -1.46 -12.73 12.41
CA PRO A 163 -2.90 -12.87 12.54
C PRO A 163 -3.55 -11.64 13.17
N GLY A 164 -4.69 -11.20 12.62
CA GLY A 164 -5.43 -10.04 13.10
C GLY A 164 -4.86 -8.69 12.70
N PHE A 165 -3.73 -8.63 12.01
CA PHE A 165 -3.15 -7.36 11.54
C PHE A 165 -4.01 -6.70 10.46
N TYR A 166 -4.46 -7.48 9.48
CA TYR A 166 -5.42 -6.99 8.49
C TYR A 166 -6.83 -7.36 8.92
N SER A 167 -7.73 -6.36 8.97
CA SER A 167 -9.16 -6.60 9.24
C SER A 167 -9.87 -7.23 8.05
N ALA A 168 -9.30 -7.11 6.84
CA ALA A 168 -9.79 -7.73 5.63
C ALA A 168 -8.65 -8.02 4.67
N ALA A 169 -8.75 -9.12 3.93
CA ALA A 169 -7.82 -9.50 2.88
C ALA A 169 -8.60 -10.04 1.69
N ALA A 170 -8.21 -9.65 0.47
CA ALA A 170 -8.87 -10.07 -0.75
C ALA A 170 -7.88 -10.33 -1.87
N ALA A 171 -8.25 -11.26 -2.75
CA ALA A 171 -7.54 -11.52 -4.00
C ALA A 171 -8.49 -11.32 -5.18
N TYR A 172 -8.02 -10.68 -6.23
CA TYR A 172 -8.79 -10.42 -7.42
C TYR A 172 -8.15 -11.06 -8.64
N SER A 173 -8.98 -11.58 -9.55
CA SER A 173 -8.54 -12.18 -10.81
C SER A 173 -8.82 -11.20 -11.96
N GLY A 174 -7.87 -10.32 -12.26
CA GLY A 174 -7.90 -9.48 -13.46
C GLY A 174 -8.56 -8.12 -13.26
N CYS A 175 -9.88 -7.98 -13.29
CA CYS A 175 -10.55 -6.69 -13.17
C CYS A 175 -10.86 -6.36 -11.72
N ALA A 176 -10.63 -5.12 -11.29
CA ALA A 176 -11.01 -4.66 -9.97
C ALA A 176 -12.52 -4.75 -9.80
N GLN A 177 -12.95 -5.58 -8.87
CA GLN A 177 -14.37 -5.77 -8.56
C GLN A 177 -14.77 -4.82 -7.44
N THR A 178 -15.20 -3.62 -7.81
CA THR A 178 -15.62 -2.60 -6.85
C THR A 178 -16.92 -2.96 -6.12
N SER A 179 -17.61 -4.00 -6.55
CA SER A 179 -18.80 -4.54 -5.92
C SER A 179 -18.52 -5.61 -4.86
N ASP A 180 -17.25 -5.93 -4.60
CA ASP A 180 -16.87 -6.93 -3.62
C ASP A 180 -17.32 -6.52 -2.21
N PRO A 181 -17.87 -7.46 -1.40
CA PRO A 181 -18.33 -7.16 -0.04
C PRO A 181 -17.26 -6.54 0.87
N ILE A 182 -16.01 -6.97 0.73
CA ILE A 182 -14.89 -6.43 1.52
C ILE A 182 -14.69 -4.96 1.20
N GLY A 183 -14.69 -4.60 -0.08
CA GLY A 183 -14.60 -3.22 -0.50
C GLY A 183 -15.75 -2.37 0.02
N LYS A 184 -16.95 -2.91 0.03
CA LYS A 184 -18.13 -2.20 0.52
C LYS A 184 -18.12 -1.96 2.02
N GLU A 185 -17.69 -2.92 2.82
CA GLU A 185 -17.63 -2.75 4.27
C GLU A 185 -16.47 -1.88 4.72
N PHE A 186 -15.30 -2.08 4.14
CA PHE A 186 -14.10 -1.38 4.54
C PHE A 186 -14.11 0.10 4.14
N MET A 187 -14.73 0.44 3.01
CA MET A 187 -14.71 1.79 2.43
C MET A 187 -15.97 2.63 2.74
N LYS A 188 -16.79 2.19 3.68
CA LYS A 188 -17.98 2.96 4.11
C LYS A 188 -17.65 4.28 4.78
#